data_27e8a5f0df6014232276ebce1d550f63
#
_entry.id   27e8a5f0df6014232276ebce1d550f63
#
_cell.length_a   1.000
_cell.length_b   1.000
_cell.length_c   1.000
_cell.angle_alpha   90.00
_cell.angle_beta   90.00
_cell.angle_gamma   90.00
#
_symmetry.space_group_name_H-M   'P 1'
#
loop_
_entity.id
_entity.type
_entity.pdbx_description
1 polymer ?
#
loop_
_entity_poly.entity_id
_entity_poly.type
_entity_poly.pdbx_seq_one_letter_code
_entity_poly.pdbx_strand_id
1 'polypeptide(L)'
;MAWDNKRRPASEYIHPKKAARVIAQHGGICHLCGHPGATQVDHVVPWAEWTRTDLNVHDKSNLAPAHGEACPVCGRECHADKTKAEAARGAQRKRDKLKYPKRQHPGLL
;
A
#
# COMPACT_ATOMS: atom_id res chain seq x y z
N MET A 1 -4.62 14.60 -20.51
CA MET A 1 -3.67 15.32 -19.72
C MET A 1 -2.72 14.41 -19.05
N ALA A 2 -1.47 14.72 -19.18
CA ALA A 2 -0.46 13.87 -18.62
C ALA A 2 -0.61 13.68 -17.11
N TRP A 3 -1.06 14.72 -16.43
CA TRP A 3 -1.20 14.60 -14.98
C TRP A 3 -2.26 13.58 -14.57
N ASP A 4 -3.15 13.20 -15.48
CA ASP A 4 -4.15 12.20 -15.15
C ASP A 4 -3.50 10.86 -14.83
N ASN A 5 -2.34 10.59 -15.40
CA ASN A 5 -1.65 9.34 -15.14
C ASN A 5 -1.17 9.24 -13.70
N LYS A 6 -1.10 10.37 -13.02
CA LYS A 6 -0.65 10.41 -11.65
C LYS A 6 -1.79 10.46 -10.66
N ARG A 7 -3.01 10.49 -11.14
CA ARG A 7 -4.14 10.59 -10.24
C ARG A 7 -4.35 9.29 -9.49
N ARG A 8 -4.74 9.45 -8.25
CA ARG A 8 -5.13 8.30 -7.47
C ARG A 8 -6.30 7.62 -8.13
N PRO A 9 -6.30 6.30 -8.20
CA PRO A 9 -7.46 5.59 -8.76
C PRO A 9 -8.73 6.00 -8.04
N ALA A 10 -9.83 6.04 -8.75
CA ALA A 10 -11.11 6.42 -8.19
C ALA A 10 -11.50 5.49 -7.04
N SER A 11 -11.04 4.25 -7.08
CA SER A 11 -11.37 3.27 -6.06
C SER A 11 -10.17 2.37 -5.81
N GLU A 12 -9.96 2.02 -4.55
CA GLU A 12 -8.96 1.02 -4.19
C GLU A 12 -9.64 -0.34 -3.98
N TYR A 13 -10.87 -0.45 -4.44
CA TYR A 13 -11.65 -1.65 -4.30
C TYR A 13 -11.10 -2.79 -5.14
N ILE A 14 -10.98 -3.94 -4.54
CA ILE A 14 -10.60 -5.16 -5.22
C ILE A 14 -11.82 -6.05 -5.28
N HIS A 15 -12.18 -6.47 -6.48
CA HIS A 15 -13.37 -7.32 -6.65
C HIS A 15 -13.20 -8.59 -5.79
N PRO A 16 -14.27 -9.04 -5.11
CA PRO A 16 -14.18 -10.21 -4.22
C PRO A 16 -13.61 -11.46 -4.88
N LYS A 17 -13.90 -11.70 -6.15
CA LYS A 17 -13.37 -12.87 -6.83
C LYS A 17 -11.86 -12.77 -7.02
N LYS A 18 -11.37 -11.57 -7.32
CA LYS A 18 -9.94 -11.35 -7.46
C LYS A 18 -9.27 -11.49 -6.10
N ALA A 19 -9.87 -10.93 -5.06
CA ALA A 19 -9.34 -11.03 -3.71
C ALA A 19 -9.24 -12.49 -3.28
N ALA A 20 -10.28 -13.28 -3.54
CA ALA A 20 -10.27 -14.70 -3.20
C ALA A 20 -9.15 -15.44 -3.91
N ARG A 21 -8.90 -15.12 -5.18
CA ARG A 21 -7.82 -15.75 -5.92
C ARG A 21 -6.46 -15.39 -5.35
N VAL A 22 -6.26 -14.13 -4.99
CA VAL A 22 -5.00 -13.70 -4.39
C VAL A 22 -4.75 -14.43 -3.07
N ILE A 23 -5.77 -14.49 -2.22
CA ILE A 23 -5.65 -15.16 -0.93
C ILE A 23 -5.33 -16.64 -1.14
N ALA A 24 -6.02 -17.30 -2.08
CA ALA A 24 -5.78 -18.70 -2.36
C ALA A 24 -4.38 -18.95 -2.93
N GLN A 25 -3.90 -18.09 -3.80
CA GLN A 25 -2.57 -18.22 -4.38
C GLN A 25 -1.47 -18.10 -3.34
N HIS A 26 -1.73 -17.39 -2.26
CA HIS A 26 -0.77 -17.23 -1.18
C HIS A 26 -1.07 -18.15 0.01
N GLY A 27 -1.99 -19.11 -0.19
CA GLY A 27 -2.30 -20.09 0.87
C GLY A 27 -2.96 -19.50 2.09
N GLY A 28 -3.56 -18.32 1.98
CA GLY A 28 -4.20 -17.66 3.10
C GLY A 28 -3.21 -17.11 4.13
N ILE A 29 -1.95 -17.02 3.77
CA ILE A 29 -0.89 -16.56 4.68
C ILE A 29 -0.76 -15.05 4.57
N CYS A 30 -0.82 -14.37 5.71
CA CYS A 30 -0.64 -12.93 5.77
C CYS A 30 0.80 -12.56 5.40
N HIS A 31 0.99 -11.62 4.48
CA HIS A 31 2.34 -11.23 4.05
C HIS A 31 3.06 -10.39 5.11
N LEU A 32 2.34 -9.94 6.12
CA LEU A 32 2.93 -9.05 7.14
C LEU A 32 3.44 -9.81 8.35
N CYS A 33 2.73 -10.84 8.79
CA CYS A 33 3.16 -11.61 9.95
C CYS A 33 3.48 -13.07 9.65
N GLY A 34 3.14 -13.55 8.46
CA GLY A 34 3.46 -14.92 8.07
C GLY A 34 2.54 -15.99 8.65
N HIS A 35 1.43 -15.61 9.25
CA HIS A 35 0.50 -16.57 9.84
C HIS A 35 -0.75 -16.73 8.98
N PRO A 36 -1.42 -17.89 9.07
CA PRO A 36 -2.64 -18.12 8.27
C PRO A 36 -3.82 -17.32 8.80
N GLY A 37 -4.92 -17.39 8.08
CA GLY A 37 -6.15 -16.72 8.51
C GLY A 37 -6.33 -15.34 7.91
N ALA A 38 -5.54 -14.98 6.91
CA ALA A 38 -5.72 -13.70 6.24
C ALA A 38 -7.04 -13.69 5.48
N THR A 39 -7.81 -12.64 5.65
CA THR A 39 -9.13 -12.53 5.05
C THR A 39 -9.26 -11.35 4.10
N GLN A 40 -8.26 -10.50 4.03
CA GLN A 40 -8.29 -9.33 3.17
C GLN A 40 -7.09 -9.32 2.24
N VAL A 41 -7.18 -8.50 1.20
CA VAL A 41 -6.09 -8.30 0.27
C VAL A 41 -5.59 -6.88 0.46
N ASP A 42 -4.28 -6.75 0.52
CA ASP A 42 -3.61 -5.49 0.77
C ASP A 42 -2.74 -5.14 -0.43
N HIS A 43 -2.58 -3.85 -0.70
CA HIS A 43 -1.60 -3.38 -1.66
C HIS A 43 -0.26 -3.35 -0.97
N VAL A 44 0.68 -4.17 -1.42
CA VAL A 44 2.00 -4.24 -0.79
C VAL A 44 2.65 -2.86 -0.81
N VAL A 45 2.57 -2.17 -1.96
CA VAL A 45 3.00 -0.79 -2.06
C VAL A 45 1.74 0.06 -2.27
N PRO A 46 1.47 1.03 -1.40
CA PRO A 46 0.26 1.84 -1.53
C PRO A 46 0.40 2.80 -2.72
N TRP A 47 -0.75 3.28 -3.20
CA TRP A 47 -0.77 4.17 -4.36
C TRP A 47 0.17 5.37 -4.19
N ALA A 48 0.20 5.93 -3.00
CA ALA A 48 1.02 7.12 -2.74
C ALA A 48 2.52 6.87 -2.93
N GLU A 49 2.94 5.61 -2.85
CA GLU A 49 4.34 5.22 -3.00
C GLU A 49 4.58 4.42 -4.28
N TRP A 50 3.55 4.26 -5.11
CA TRP A 50 3.63 3.49 -6.33
C TRP A 50 4.32 4.30 -7.41
N THR A 51 5.45 3.82 -7.89
CA THR A 51 6.26 4.56 -8.87
C THR A 51 6.27 3.92 -10.26
N ARG A 52 5.71 2.74 -10.40
CA ARG A 52 5.74 2.05 -11.69
C ARG A 52 4.74 2.67 -12.64
N THR A 53 5.13 2.76 -13.91
CA THR A 53 4.25 3.28 -14.96
C THR A 53 3.77 2.19 -15.89
N ASP A 54 4.37 0.98 -15.81
CA ASP A 54 4.02 -0.13 -16.66
C ASP A 54 2.96 -1.05 -16.07
N LEU A 55 2.70 -0.95 -14.77
CA LEU A 55 1.69 -1.75 -14.11
C LEU A 55 0.79 -0.86 -13.28
N ASN A 56 -0.44 -1.28 -13.16
CA ASN A 56 -1.41 -0.62 -12.30
C ASN A 56 -1.13 -1.02 -10.83
N VAL A 57 -1.42 -0.14 -9.91
CA VAL A 57 -1.23 -0.42 -8.48
C VAL A 57 -2.08 -1.60 -8.02
N HIS A 58 -3.15 -1.92 -8.74
CA HIS A 58 -4.01 -3.06 -8.44
C HIS A 58 -3.54 -4.34 -9.12
N ASP A 59 -2.37 -4.33 -9.76
CA ASP A 59 -1.86 -5.54 -10.39
C ASP A 59 -1.64 -6.61 -9.34
N LYS A 60 -1.89 -7.88 -9.72
CA LYS A 60 -1.79 -8.97 -8.76
C LYS A 60 -0.41 -9.10 -8.13
N SER A 61 0.62 -8.62 -8.81
CA SER A 61 1.98 -8.65 -8.27
C SER A 61 2.14 -7.69 -7.08
N ASN A 62 1.22 -6.75 -6.94
CA ASN A 62 1.24 -5.81 -5.81
C ASN A 62 0.15 -6.13 -4.79
N LEU A 63 -0.47 -7.28 -4.88
CA LEU A 63 -1.54 -7.67 -3.97
C LEU A 63 -1.12 -8.89 -3.17
N ALA A 64 -1.40 -8.87 -1.89
CA ALA A 64 -1.07 -10.00 -1.02
C ALA A 64 -2.07 -10.06 0.13
N PRO A 65 -2.28 -11.25 0.71
CA PRO A 65 -3.22 -11.38 1.81
C PRO A 65 -2.74 -10.68 3.06
N ALA A 66 -3.67 -10.15 3.84
CA ALA A 66 -3.36 -9.55 5.12
C ALA A 66 -4.53 -9.80 6.08
N HIS A 67 -4.22 -9.79 7.39
CA HIS A 67 -5.24 -9.89 8.40
C HIS A 67 -5.95 -8.56 8.52
N GLY A 68 -7.26 -8.55 8.28
CA GLY A 68 -8.06 -7.35 8.50
C GLY A 68 -8.35 -7.11 9.97
N GLU A 69 -8.34 -8.19 10.74
CA GLU A 69 -8.53 -8.13 12.19
C GLU A 69 -7.28 -8.69 12.84
N ALA A 70 -7.28 -8.77 14.16
CA ALA A 70 -6.13 -9.30 14.87
C ALA A 70 -5.80 -10.72 14.39
N CYS A 71 -4.53 -10.99 14.19
CA CYS A 71 -4.08 -12.32 13.79
C CYS A 71 -4.46 -13.35 14.84
N PRO A 72 -5.09 -14.45 14.46
CA PRO A 72 -5.48 -15.48 15.44
C PRO A 72 -4.30 -16.18 16.09
N VAL A 73 -3.12 -16.07 15.53
CA VAL A 73 -1.91 -16.72 16.06
C VAL A 73 -1.10 -15.78 16.93
N CYS A 74 -0.78 -14.59 16.42
CA CYS A 74 0.09 -13.68 17.18
C CYS A 74 -0.62 -12.44 17.73
N GLY A 75 -1.90 -12.25 17.40
CA GLY A 75 -2.67 -11.14 17.92
C GLY A 75 -2.37 -9.80 17.30
N ARG A 76 -1.48 -9.74 16.33
CA ARG A 76 -1.08 -8.51 15.71
C ARG A 76 -2.16 -7.99 14.76
N GLU A 77 -2.38 -6.69 14.78
CA GLU A 77 -3.34 -6.06 13.88
C GLU A 77 -2.59 -5.61 12.63
N CYS A 78 -2.29 -6.58 11.78
CA CYS A 78 -1.35 -6.40 10.67
C CYS A 78 -1.73 -5.27 9.72
N HIS A 79 -2.97 -5.26 9.25
CA HIS A 79 -3.39 -4.24 8.28
C HIS A 79 -3.43 -2.86 8.92
N ALA A 80 -3.90 -2.78 10.16
CA ALA A 80 -3.95 -1.51 10.87
C ALA A 80 -2.55 -0.96 11.11
N ASP A 81 -1.61 -1.82 11.51
CA ASP A 81 -0.23 -1.42 11.74
C ASP A 81 0.41 -0.90 10.45
N LYS A 82 0.17 -1.61 9.34
CA LYS A 82 0.69 -1.19 8.04
C LYS A 82 0.12 0.16 7.63
N THR A 83 -1.17 0.35 7.82
CA THR A 83 -1.84 1.61 7.48
C THR A 83 -1.26 2.76 8.30
N LYS A 84 -0.99 2.55 9.58
CA LYS A 84 -0.37 3.57 10.42
C LYS A 84 1.03 3.90 9.94
N ALA A 85 1.81 2.90 9.55
CA ALA A 85 3.16 3.13 9.05
C ALA A 85 3.13 3.91 7.75
N GLU A 86 2.20 3.58 6.86
CA GLU A 86 2.06 4.28 5.59
C GLU A 86 1.66 5.74 5.81
N ALA A 87 0.75 5.98 6.75
CA ALA A 87 0.32 7.34 7.09
C ALA A 87 1.48 8.13 7.68
N ALA A 88 2.29 7.50 8.52
CA ALA A 88 3.45 8.16 9.11
C ALA A 88 4.47 8.56 8.05
N ARG A 89 4.71 7.69 7.07
CA ARG A 89 5.62 8.01 5.97
C ARG A 89 5.08 9.16 5.13
N GLY A 90 3.77 9.17 4.88
CA GLY A 90 3.14 10.26 4.15
C GLY A 90 3.27 11.58 4.87
N ALA A 91 3.05 11.59 6.18
CA ALA A 91 3.20 12.79 6.99
C ALA A 91 4.65 13.27 7.00
N GLN A 92 5.61 12.33 7.05
CA GLN A 92 7.02 12.69 7.03
C GLN A 92 7.41 13.34 5.70
N ARG A 93 6.94 12.79 4.58
CA ARG A 93 7.20 13.39 3.27
C ARG A 93 6.66 14.81 3.19
N LYS A 94 5.49 15.05 3.78
CA LYS A 94 4.89 16.35 3.78
C LYS A 94 5.72 17.34 4.60
N ARG A 95 6.18 16.92 5.78
CA ARG A 95 7.02 17.75 6.62
C ARG A 95 8.34 18.08 5.92
N ASP A 96 8.91 17.09 5.24
CA ASP A 96 10.19 17.29 4.53
C ASP A 96 10.03 18.29 3.41
N LYS A 97 8.91 18.26 2.70
CA LYS A 97 8.66 19.23 1.66
C LYS A 97 8.60 20.65 2.20
N LEU A 98 7.98 20.84 3.34
CA LEU A 98 7.89 22.16 3.93
C LEU A 98 9.23 22.62 4.50
N LYS A 99 10.00 21.67 5.03
CA LYS A 99 11.26 21.98 5.64
C LYS A 99 12.34 22.31 4.62
N TYR A 100 12.30 21.69 3.47
CA TYR A 100 13.29 21.89 2.43
C TYR A 100 12.61 22.39 1.16
N PRO A 101 12.28 23.69 1.14
CA PRO A 101 11.58 24.26 0.00
C PRO A 101 12.38 24.10 -1.23
N LYS A 102 11.70 23.89 -2.32
CA LYS A 102 12.36 23.65 -3.50
C LYS A 102 13.19 24.69 -3.97
N ARG A 103 13.02 25.82 -3.53
CA ARG A 103 13.74 26.84 -4.04
C ARG A 103 15.14 26.61 -3.96
N GLN A 104 15.55 25.85 -3.31
CA GLN A 104 16.83 25.76 -3.24
C GLN A 104 17.49 25.35 -4.33
N HIS A 105 17.40 25.60 -5.14
CA HIS A 105 18.11 25.34 -6.15
C HIS A 105 19.01 26.09 -6.45
N PRO A 106 19.54 25.77 -6.55
CA PRO A 106 20.51 26.24 -6.64
C PRO A 106 20.97 27.02 -7.26
N GLY A 107 20.91 26.78 -7.59
CA GLY A 107 21.28 27.56 -8.18
C GLY A 107 21.39 28.53 -7.55
N LEU A 108 20.84 28.49 -6.96
CA LEU A 108 20.84 29.38 -6.42
C LEU A 108 21.85 29.65 -6.04
N LEU A 109 22.25 29.17 -6.06
CA LEU A 109 23.21 29.60 -5.70
C LEU A 109 23.83 30.00 -6.18
#